data_edf842b6707c6b1f2d80c06d6b064a1a
#
_entry.id   edf842b6707c6b1f2d80c06d6b064a1a
#
_cell.length_a   1.000
_cell.length_b   1.000
_cell.length_c   1.000
_cell.angle_alpha   90.00
_cell.angle_beta   90.00
_cell.angle_gamma   90.00
#
_symmetry.space_group_name_H-M   'P 1'
#
loop_
_entity.id
_entity.type
_entity.pdbx_description
1 polymer ?
#
loop_
_entity_poly.entity_id
_entity_poly.type
_entity_poly.pdbx_seq_one_letter_code
_entity_poly.pdbx_strand_id
1 'polypeptide(L)'
;MFGTYVIFIPTEHCPYIRHYVATEEKAMPETVPTTGLTDIDTLGNICATLGCAPDDVTEFSPIEEGLTNDSFRFVAKGKAYVYRKPGAGTEKIISREGEAFAQGVAAKLGLDRTFIYEDPKRGWKISHFVDGCVPFDYHNEKHVRRAMEMARQLHSCGVTSTWSFDVFENTRGILELLSDEERGRYEDFNQIRALIDGLEERVRATSGAPVLCHNDFYDPNFLVRGEEISLIDWEYSGMSDYASDLGTFICCSDYSYDEALDVLREYFQRGPSAGELFHCVSYVAFAAWYWFVWALYKDQCGDPVGDWQDLWHRYASEYGRRAEQLASEA
;
A
#
# COMPACT_ATOMS: atom_id res chain seq x y z
N MET A 1 -22.01 17.33 8.55
CA MET A 1 -20.66 17.55 9.06
C MET A 1 -19.77 16.70 8.18
N PHE A 2 -19.19 17.30 7.16
CA PHE A 2 -18.30 16.60 6.23
C PHE A 2 -16.92 16.54 6.88
N GLY A 3 -16.44 15.35 7.18
CA GLY A 3 -15.07 15.13 7.63
C GLY A 3 -14.12 15.35 6.46
N THR A 4 -13.26 16.33 6.57
CA THR A 4 -12.19 16.59 5.60
C THR A 4 -11.18 15.48 5.73
N TYR A 5 -11.11 14.59 4.74
CA TYR A 5 -10.12 13.53 4.67
C TYR A 5 -8.86 14.11 4.03
N VAL A 6 -7.84 14.36 4.82
CA VAL A 6 -6.50 14.70 4.30
C VAL A 6 -5.71 13.40 4.26
N ILE A 7 -5.41 12.93 3.05
CA ILE A 7 -4.64 11.72 2.84
C ILE A 7 -3.15 12.09 2.85
N PHE A 8 -2.42 11.65 3.88
CA PHE A 8 -0.97 11.66 3.87
C PHE A 8 -0.50 10.26 3.50
N ILE A 9 0.20 10.15 2.41
CA ILE A 9 0.81 8.89 1.99
C ILE A 9 2.33 9.11 1.95
N PRO A 10 3.15 8.19 2.47
CA PRO A 10 4.59 8.34 2.47
C PRO A 10 5.13 8.38 1.05
N THR A 11 5.97 9.34 0.78
CA THR A 11 6.71 9.46 -0.46
C THR A 11 8.12 8.98 -0.30
N GLU A 12 8.61 8.60 -1.36
CA GLU A 12 9.86 8.00 -1.75
C GLU A 12 9.82 6.48 -1.67
N HIS A 13 10.33 5.88 -2.74
CA HIS A 13 10.59 4.46 -2.95
C HIS A 13 10.62 3.72 -1.65
N CYS A 14 9.64 2.88 -1.39
CA CYS A 14 9.47 2.26 -0.09
C CYS A 14 10.82 1.89 0.48
N PRO A 15 11.17 2.52 1.54
CA PRO A 15 12.51 2.43 2.09
C PRO A 15 12.79 1.05 2.66
N TYR A 16 11.74 0.31 2.99
CA TYR A 16 11.86 -1.03 3.55
C TYR A 16 12.66 -2.00 2.65
N ILE A 17 12.65 -1.81 1.32
CA ILE A 17 13.36 -2.71 0.41
C ILE A 17 14.82 -2.30 0.23
N ARG A 18 15.15 -1.02 0.18
CA ARG A 18 16.55 -0.61 -0.02
C ARG A 18 17.47 -1.01 1.13
N HIS A 19 16.96 -1.18 2.34
CA HIS A 19 17.76 -1.57 3.50
C HIS A 19 17.71 -3.07 3.81
N TYR A 20 16.78 -3.80 3.23
CA TYR A 20 16.80 -5.26 3.28
C TYR A 20 17.76 -5.88 2.25
N VAL A 21 18.19 -5.14 1.24
CA VAL A 21 19.26 -5.56 0.33
C VAL A 21 20.58 -5.12 0.94
N ALA A 22 21.37 -6.06 1.41
CA ALA A 22 22.73 -5.82 1.91
C ALA A 22 23.54 -5.08 0.84
N THR A 23 23.62 -3.76 0.93
CA THR A 23 24.68 -3.01 0.30
C THR A 23 25.95 -3.25 1.13
N GLU A 24 27.04 -3.55 0.42
CA GLU A 24 28.41 -3.72 0.87
C GLU A 24 28.70 -3.14 2.27
N GLU A 25 29.42 -3.94 3.09
CA GLU A 25 29.91 -3.61 4.43
C GLU A 25 30.25 -2.12 4.63
N LYS A 26 29.24 -1.31 4.90
CA LYS A 26 29.46 -0.10 5.68
C LYS A 26 29.47 -0.53 7.13
N ALA A 27 30.58 -0.24 7.79
CA ALA A 27 30.75 -0.46 9.22
C ALA A 27 29.46 -0.09 9.96
N MET A 28 28.91 -1.08 10.69
CA MET A 28 27.75 -0.90 11.55
C MET A 28 27.97 0.36 12.39
N PRO A 29 27.00 1.28 12.47
CA PRO A 29 27.06 2.35 13.45
C PRO A 29 27.18 1.71 14.83
N GLU A 30 28.02 2.29 15.68
CA GLU A 30 28.19 1.84 17.06
C GLU A 30 26.80 1.68 17.72
N THR A 31 26.54 0.50 18.27
CA THR A 31 25.31 0.18 19.00
C THR A 31 24.98 1.30 19.99
N VAL A 32 23.85 1.98 19.77
CA VAL A 32 23.35 2.98 20.71
C VAL A 32 23.01 2.23 22.00
N PRO A 33 23.61 2.61 23.14
CA PRO A 33 23.28 1.98 24.41
C PRO A 33 21.79 2.16 24.72
N THR A 34 21.17 1.19 25.41
CA THR A 34 19.77 1.19 25.88
C THR A 34 19.33 2.47 26.61
N THR A 35 20.25 3.33 27.01
CA THR A 35 20.01 4.65 27.60
C THR A 35 19.41 5.69 26.65
N GLY A 36 19.25 5.40 25.37
CA GLY A 36 18.64 6.29 24.37
C GLY A 36 17.13 6.17 24.23
N LEU A 37 16.49 5.11 24.77
CA LEU A 37 15.03 5.01 24.85
C LEU A 37 14.52 5.83 26.03
N THR A 38 14.17 7.07 25.75
CA THR A 38 13.54 7.97 26.72
C THR A 38 12.05 7.69 26.91
N ASP A 39 11.46 6.83 26.07
CA ASP A 39 10.03 6.48 26.08
C ASP A 39 9.80 5.18 26.88
N ILE A 40 9.50 5.35 28.17
CA ILE A 40 9.16 4.26 29.10
C ILE A 40 7.98 3.43 28.56
N ASP A 41 7.05 4.06 27.86
CA ASP A 41 5.87 3.39 27.29
C ASP A 41 6.28 2.42 26.18
N THR A 42 7.20 2.78 25.30
CA THR A 42 7.69 1.91 24.22
C THR A 42 8.35 0.65 24.75
N LEU A 43 9.26 0.78 25.71
CA LEU A 43 9.91 -0.38 26.33
C LEU A 43 8.91 -1.26 27.08
N GLY A 44 7.96 -0.63 27.78
CA GLY A 44 6.85 -1.32 28.44
C GLY A 44 5.98 -2.13 27.48
N ASN A 45 5.62 -1.54 26.32
CA ASN A 45 4.86 -2.20 25.27
C ASN A 45 5.62 -3.42 24.69
N ILE A 46 6.91 -3.26 24.41
CA ILE A 46 7.78 -4.35 23.93
C ILE A 46 7.81 -5.50 24.93
N CYS A 47 8.12 -5.18 26.20
CA CYS A 47 8.24 -6.20 27.26
C CYS A 47 6.92 -6.93 27.48
N ALA A 48 5.80 -6.21 27.51
CA ALA A 48 4.48 -6.80 27.70
C ALA A 48 4.10 -7.71 26.51
N THR A 49 4.38 -7.27 25.29
CA THR A 49 4.02 -8.03 24.08
C THR A 49 4.89 -9.28 23.91
N LEU A 50 6.21 -9.16 24.12
CA LEU A 50 7.15 -10.26 23.89
C LEU A 50 7.41 -11.11 25.14
N GLY A 51 6.84 -10.74 26.29
CA GLY A 51 7.05 -11.44 27.55
C GLY A 51 8.52 -11.47 27.98
N CYS A 52 9.25 -10.34 27.85
CA CYS A 52 10.66 -10.21 28.16
C CYS A 52 10.92 -9.17 29.25
N ALA A 53 12.10 -9.21 29.87
CA ALA A 53 12.54 -8.15 30.78
C ALA A 53 13.14 -6.98 29.98
N PRO A 54 13.18 -5.76 30.56
CA PRO A 54 13.81 -4.60 29.90
C PRO A 54 15.26 -4.87 29.46
N ASP A 55 16.03 -5.60 30.24
CA ASP A 55 17.44 -5.91 29.95
C ASP A 55 17.60 -6.92 28.80
N ASP A 56 16.52 -7.63 28.40
CA ASP A 56 16.53 -8.50 27.24
C ASP A 56 16.42 -7.74 25.92
N VAL A 57 16.08 -6.43 25.97
CA VAL A 57 15.84 -5.60 24.78
C VAL A 57 17.07 -4.77 24.48
N THR A 58 17.66 -4.99 23.31
CA THR A 58 18.97 -4.44 22.92
C THR A 58 18.99 -4.02 21.44
N GLU A 59 20.09 -3.46 20.99
CA GLU A 59 20.36 -3.15 19.57
C GLU A 59 19.29 -2.26 18.91
N PHE A 60 18.94 -1.17 19.56
CA PHE A 60 18.04 -0.20 18.95
C PHE A 60 18.71 0.55 17.82
N SER A 61 18.09 0.51 16.63
CA SER A 61 18.50 1.34 15.50
C SER A 61 17.25 1.93 14.85
N PRO A 62 17.21 3.23 14.59
CA PRO A 62 16.12 3.83 13.85
C PRO A 62 16.09 3.23 12.46
N ILE A 63 14.89 3.05 11.94
CA ILE A 63 14.64 2.79 10.52
C ILE A 63 14.30 4.17 9.97
N GLU A 64 15.26 4.79 9.27
CA GLU A 64 15.16 6.20 8.80
C GLU A 64 14.11 6.41 7.71
N GLU A 65 13.37 5.39 7.42
CA GLU A 65 12.53 5.25 6.27
C GLU A 65 11.07 5.13 6.68
N GLY A 66 10.28 6.09 6.26
CA GLY A 66 8.85 6.22 6.54
C GLY A 66 8.53 7.62 7.03
N LEU A 67 7.87 8.43 6.19
CA LEU A 67 7.53 9.82 6.49
C LEU A 67 6.37 9.97 7.47
N THR A 68 5.62 8.89 7.71
CA THR A 68 4.40 8.92 8.52
C THR A 68 4.53 8.29 9.89
N ASN A 69 5.49 7.40 10.07
CA ASN A 69 5.62 6.62 11.30
C ASN A 69 7.08 6.58 11.78
N ASP A 70 7.28 6.69 13.08
CA ASP A 70 8.58 6.46 13.70
C ASP A 70 8.80 4.96 13.86
N SER A 71 9.76 4.40 13.13
CA SER A 71 10.07 2.97 13.16
C SER A 71 11.48 2.72 13.64
N PHE A 72 11.68 1.65 14.37
CA PHE A 72 13.03 1.20 14.74
C PHE A 72 13.13 -0.32 14.85
N ARG A 73 14.31 -0.81 14.50
CA ARG A 73 14.70 -2.20 14.71
C ARG A 73 15.22 -2.35 16.14
N PHE A 74 14.92 -3.48 16.76
CA PHE A 74 15.49 -3.89 18.04
C PHE A 74 15.67 -5.41 18.11
N VAL A 75 16.47 -5.87 19.07
CA VAL A 75 16.64 -7.29 19.35
C VAL A 75 16.06 -7.61 20.73
N ALA A 76 15.29 -8.68 20.83
CA ALA A 76 14.83 -9.22 22.09
C ALA A 76 14.93 -10.76 22.06
N LYS A 77 15.49 -11.36 23.12
CA LYS A 77 15.69 -12.82 23.23
C LYS A 77 16.37 -13.43 21.99
N GLY A 78 17.34 -12.71 21.40
CA GLY A 78 18.12 -13.16 20.24
C GLY A 78 17.36 -13.13 18.90
N LYS A 79 16.21 -12.46 18.82
CA LYS A 79 15.45 -12.26 17.59
C LYS A 79 15.32 -10.77 17.30
N ALA A 80 15.34 -10.42 16.02
CA ALA A 80 15.15 -9.04 15.57
C ALA A 80 13.67 -8.74 15.30
N TYR A 81 13.26 -7.53 15.65
CA TYR A 81 11.89 -7.02 15.56
C TYR A 81 11.90 -5.60 15.04
N VAL A 82 10.74 -5.17 14.55
CA VAL A 82 10.41 -3.78 14.24
C VAL A 82 9.36 -3.30 15.22
N TYR A 83 9.57 -2.13 15.79
CA TYR A 83 8.53 -1.38 16.48
C TYR A 83 8.17 -0.18 15.61
N ARG A 84 6.90 -0.02 15.28
CA ARG A 84 6.36 1.14 14.56
C ARG A 84 5.47 1.94 15.51
N LYS A 85 5.75 3.23 15.62
CA LYS A 85 4.95 4.20 16.35
C LYS A 85 4.28 5.13 15.35
N PRO A 86 2.97 5.39 15.47
CA PRO A 86 2.29 6.34 14.60
C PRO A 86 2.93 7.72 14.65
N GLY A 87 3.18 8.30 13.48
CA GLY A 87 3.60 9.69 13.39
C GLY A 87 2.48 10.65 13.73
N ALA A 88 2.84 11.86 14.16
CA ALA A 88 1.89 12.88 14.54
C ALA A 88 0.99 13.30 13.35
N GLY A 89 -0.33 13.36 13.56
CA GLY A 89 -1.30 13.79 12.54
C GLY A 89 -1.87 12.68 11.69
N THR A 90 -1.35 11.45 11.77
CA THR A 90 -1.88 10.29 11.01
C THR A 90 -3.23 9.80 11.54
N GLU A 91 -3.58 10.12 12.79
CA GLU A 91 -4.85 9.77 13.43
C GLU A 91 -6.09 10.35 12.76
N LYS A 92 -5.91 11.36 11.90
CA LYS A 92 -7.01 11.98 11.15
C LYS A 92 -7.36 11.24 9.87
N ILE A 93 -6.52 10.32 9.45
CA ILE A 93 -6.49 9.76 8.11
C ILE A 93 -6.60 8.25 8.17
N ILE A 94 -5.87 7.62 9.07
CA ILE A 94 -5.76 6.18 9.20
C ILE A 94 -6.61 5.73 10.38
N SER A 95 -7.53 4.80 10.12
CA SER A 95 -8.25 4.11 11.17
C SER A 95 -7.36 3.03 11.78
N ARG A 96 -6.77 3.30 12.94
CA ARG A 96 -5.93 2.31 13.63
C ARG A 96 -6.69 1.04 13.99
N GLU A 97 -7.97 1.16 14.30
CA GLU A 97 -8.83 -0.02 14.52
C GLU A 97 -9.04 -0.81 13.22
N GLY A 98 -9.18 -0.12 12.09
CA GLY A 98 -9.27 -0.72 10.76
C GLY A 98 -7.98 -1.43 10.35
N GLU A 99 -6.84 -0.77 10.54
CA GLU A 99 -5.51 -1.35 10.30
C GLU A 99 -5.30 -2.61 11.13
N ALA A 100 -5.49 -2.53 12.45
CA ALA A 100 -5.32 -3.66 13.36
C ALA A 100 -6.26 -4.83 13.03
N PHE A 101 -7.50 -4.54 12.61
CA PHE A 101 -8.44 -5.56 12.15
C PHE A 101 -7.92 -6.26 10.88
N ALA A 102 -7.55 -5.50 9.84
CA ALA A 102 -7.05 -6.04 8.58
C ALA A 102 -5.76 -6.83 8.76
N GLN A 103 -4.82 -6.29 9.54
CA GLN A 103 -3.58 -6.94 9.94
C GLN A 103 -3.84 -8.28 10.63
N GLY A 104 -4.81 -8.34 11.55
CA GLY A 104 -5.21 -9.57 12.23
C GLY A 104 -5.82 -10.61 11.28
N VAL A 105 -6.56 -10.18 10.25
CA VAL A 105 -7.06 -11.06 9.18
C VAL A 105 -5.91 -11.56 8.32
N ALA A 106 -5.03 -10.67 7.87
CA ALA A 106 -3.86 -11.00 7.06
C ALA A 106 -2.96 -12.04 7.73
N ALA A 107 -2.68 -11.87 9.01
CA ALA A 107 -1.90 -12.83 9.80
C ALA A 107 -2.56 -14.20 9.85
N LYS A 108 -3.87 -14.28 10.08
CA LYS A 108 -4.63 -15.55 10.11
C LYS A 108 -4.64 -16.25 8.75
N LEU A 109 -4.66 -15.48 7.67
CA LEU A 109 -4.58 -15.99 6.31
C LEU A 109 -3.14 -16.36 5.91
N GLY A 110 -2.12 -16.01 6.70
CA GLY A 110 -0.72 -16.20 6.37
C GLY A 110 -0.21 -15.29 5.25
N LEU A 111 -0.90 -14.17 5.02
CA LEU A 111 -0.50 -13.13 4.07
C LEU A 111 0.59 -12.24 4.64
N ASP A 112 0.45 -11.85 5.91
CA ASP A 112 1.53 -11.21 6.67
C ASP A 112 2.06 -12.19 7.75
N ARG A 113 3.27 -12.67 7.54
CA ARG A 113 3.96 -13.57 8.48
C ARG A 113 4.85 -12.83 9.47
N THR A 114 4.96 -11.52 9.32
CA THR A 114 5.78 -10.68 10.18
C THR A 114 5.03 -10.21 11.40
N PHE A 115 3.72 -10.09 11.30
CA PHE A 115 2.85 -9.51 12.32
C PHE A 115 2.90 -10.25 13.66
N ILE A 116 3.03 -9.48 14.74
CA ILE A 116 2.94 -9.99 16.11
C ILE A 116 1.78 -9.35 16.85
N TYR A 117 1.76 -8.01 16.91
CA TYR A 117 0.74 -7.28 17.64
C TYR A 117 0.64 -5.83 17.17
N GLU A 118 -0.55 -5.31 17.18
CA GLU A 118 -0.86 -3.88 17.01
C GLU A 118 -1.87 -3.43 18.05
N ASP A 119 -1.64 -2.27 18.68
CA ASP A 119 -2.59 -1.65 19.59
C ASP A 119 -3.67 -0.90 18.77
N PRO A 120 -4.93 -1.36 18.75
CA PRO A 120 -5.95 -0.78 17.87
C PRO A 120 -6.36 0.64 18.26
N LYS A 121 -5.99 1.10 19.45
CA LYS A 121 -6.32 2.47 19.93
C LYS A 121 -5.16 3.43 19.74
N ARG A 122 -3.94 2.97 19.99
CA ARG A 122 -2.74 3.80 19.96
C ARG A 122 -1.95 3.63 18.67
N GLY A 123 -2.23 2.57 17.88
CA GLY A 123 -1.66 2.32 16.56
C GLY A 123 -0.18 1.93 16.53
N TRP A 124 0.47 1.70 17.69
CA TRP A 124 1.80 1.15 17.67
C TRP A 124 1.76 -0.35 17.38
N LYS A 125 2.74 -0.83 16.64
CA LYS A 125 2.81 -2.27 16.31
C LYS A 125 4.21 -2.85 16.44
N ILE A 126 4.25 -4.17 16.67
CA ILE A 126 5.46 -4.98 16.70
C ILE A 126 5.34 -6.06 15.64
N SER A 127 6.39 -6.18 14.82
CA SER A 127 6.53 -7.18 13.78
C SER A 127 7.91 -7.84 13.86
N HIS A 128 8.04 -9.05 13.31
CA HIS A 128 9.34 -9.66 13.09
C HIS A 128 10.11 -8.85 12.04
N PHE A 129 11.38 -8.56 12.34
CA PHE A 129 12.30 -8.05 11.32
C PHE A 129 12.71 -9.20 10.40
N VAL A 130 12.55 -9.04 9.10
CA VAL A 130 12.91 -10.03 8.09
C VAL A 130 14.19 -9.58 7.39
N ASP A 131 15.29 -10.28 7.67
CA ASP A 131 16.57 -9.98 7.08
C ASP A 131 16.74 -10.70 5.73
N GLY A 132 17.48 -10.06 4.79
CA GLY A 132 17.80 -10.65 3.49
C GLY A 132 16.64 -10.65 2.49
N CYS A 133 15.67 -9.74 2.63
CA CYS A 133 14.66 -9.52 1.59
C CYS A 133 15.28 -8.92 0.33
N VAL A 134 14.70 -9.27 -0.81
CA VAL A 134 15.01 -8.69 -2.12
C VAL A 134 13.80 -7.91 -2.62
N PRO A 135 13.96 -6.94 -3.53
CA PRO A 135 12.83 -6.24 -4.15
C PRO A 135 11.88 -7.21 -4.84
N PHE A 136 10.58 -6.90 -4.77
CA PHE A 136 9.60 -7.57 -5.61
C PHE A 136 9.87 -7.21 -7.08
N ASP A 137 9.83 -8.21 -7.93
CA ASP A 137 10.09 -8.06 -9.36
C ASP A 137 8.81 -8.40 -10.14
N TYR A 138 8.22 -7.39 -10.76
CA TYR A 138 7.01 -7.50 -11.57
C TYR A 138 7.19 -8.38 -12.82
N HIS A 139 8.43 -8.60 -13.30
CA HIS A 139 8.72 -9.47 -14.43
C HIS A 139 9.11 -10.90 -14.00
N ASN A 140 9.12 -11.17 -12.69
CA ASN A 140 9.31 -12.52 -12.16
C ASN A 140 7.95 -13.24 -12.04
N GLU A 141 7.69 -14.20 -12.92
CA GLU A 141 6.43 -14.96 -12.94
C GLU A 141 6.06 -15.57 -11.58
N LYS A 142 7.04 -15.99 -10.76
CA LYS A 142 6.76 -16.56 -9.43
C LYS A 142 6.27 -15.50 -8.46
N HIS A 143 6.85 -14.29 -8.52
CA HIS A 143 6.41 -13.18 -7.67
C HIS A 143 4.99 -12.77 -8.04
N VAL A 144 4.71 -12.56 -9.33
CA VAL A 144 3.38 -12.18 -9.83
C VAL A 144 2.32 -13.22 -9.48
N ARG A 145 2.61 -14.50 -9.74
CA ARG A 145 1.70 -15.60 -9.38
C ARG A 145 1.39 -15.59 -7.90
N ARG A 146 2.41 -15.45 -7.06
CA ARG A 146 2.23 -15.41 -5.60
C ARG A 146 1.42 -14.20 -5.16
N ALA A 147 1.68 -13.02 -5.71
CA ALA A 147 0.88 -11.81 -5.43
C ALA A 147 -0.60 -12.01 -5.80
N MET A 148 -0.88 -12.56 -6.98
CA MET A 148 -2.26 -12.84 -7.40
C MET A 148 -2.94 -13.94 -6.57
N GLU A 149 -2.20 -14.94 -6.07
CA GLU A 149 -2.72 -15.90 -5.09
C GLU A 149 -3.11 -15.20 -3.78
N MET A 150 -2.26 -14.29 -3.29
CA MET A 150 -2.53 -13.52 -2.07
C MET A 150 -3.75 -12.62 -2.23
N ALA A 151 -3.88 -11.93 -3.37
CA ALA A 151 -5.06 -11.13 -3.69
C ALA A 151 -6.34 -11.98 -3.70
N ARG A 152 -6.35 -13.12 -4.41
CA ARG A 152 -7.50 -14.05 -4.41
C ARG A 152 -7.85 -14.53 -3.00
N GLN A 153 -6.85 -14.90 -2.22
CA GLN A 153 -7.05 -15.39 -0.85
C GLN A 153 -7.68 -14.30 0.04
N LEU A 154 -7.22 -13.05 -0.09
CA LEU A 154 -7.76 -11.91 0.62
C LEU A 154 -9.20 -11.61 0.19
N HIS A 155 -9.44 -11.47 -1.11
CA HIS A 155 -10.74 -11.10 -1.66
C HIS A 155 -11.82 -12.17 -1.44
N SER A 156 -11.43 -13.45 -1.29
CA SER A 156 -12.35 -14.56 -1.05
C SER A 156 -12.47 -14.98 0.42
N CYS A 157 -11.83 -14.25 1.34
CA CYS A 157 -11.82 -14.65 2.76
C CYS A 157 -13.19 -14.58 3.46
N GLY A 158 -14.18 -13.92 2.85
CA GLY A 158 -15.53 -13.80 3.38
C GLY A 158 -15.66 -12.89 4.61
N VAL A 159 -14.61 -12.19 4.97
CA VAL A 159 -14.60 -11.25 6.08
C VAL A 159 -15.26 -9.94 5.64
N THR A 160 -16.04 -9.34 6.53
CA THR A 160 -16.65 -8.03 6.35
C THR A 160 -16.23 -7.08 7.46
N SER A 161 -16.12 -5.80 7.15
CA SER A 161 -15.82 -4.76 8.12
C SER A 161 -16.66 -3.50 7.86
N THR A 162 -16.61 -2.56 8.79
CA THR A 162 -17.20 -1.23 8.63
C THR A 162 -16.24 -0.21 8.02
N TRP A 163 -14.96 -0.56 7.93
CA TRP A 163 -13.94 0.27 7.29
C TRP A 163 -13.93 0.00 5.80
N SER A 164 -13.94 1.06 5.02
CA SER A 164 -13.97 0.99 3.56
C SER A 164 -12.95 1.93 2.95
N PHE A 165 -12.49 1.56 1.77
CA PHE A 165 -11.68 2.42 0.91
C PHE A 165 -12.42 2.60 -0.42
N ASP A 166 -12.75 3.84 -0.75
CA ASP A 166 -13.36 4.22 -2.03
C ASP A 166 -12.38 5.10 -2.79
N VAL A 167 -11.80 4.58 -3.87
CA VAL A 167 -10.80 5.29 -4.67
C VAL A 167 -11.32 6.62 -5.20
N PHE A 168 -12.61 6.70 -5.52
CA PHE A 168 -13.22 7.90 -6.07
C PHE A 168 -13.39 9.00 -5.01
N GLU A 169 -13.92 8.63 -3.82
CA GLU A 169 -14.08 9.58 -2.71
C GLU A 169 -12.71 10.08 -2.24
N ASN A 170 -11.73 9.19 -2.13
CA ASN A 170 -10.38 9.55 -1.74
C ASN A 170 -9.73 10.48 -2.76
N THR A 171 -9.90 10.21 -4.07
CA THR A 171 -9.41 11.11 -5.13
C THR A 171 -10.07 12.47 -5.04
N ARG A 172 -11.39 12.53 -4.84
CA ARG A 172 -12.12 13.80 -4.68
C ARG A 172 -11.60 14.61 -3.50
N GLY A 173 -11.32 13.95 -2.37
CA GLY A 173 -10.74 14.58 -1.19
C GLY A 173 -9.38 15.25 -1.49
N ILE A 174 -8.50 14.58 -2.25
CA ILE A 174 -7.21 15.17 -2.66
C ILE A 174 -7.42 16.31 -3.64
N LEU A 175 -8.33 16.14 -4.61
CA LEU A 175 -8.64 17.19 -5.60
C LEU A 175 -9.12 18.49 -4.95
N GLU A 176 -9.80 18.45 -3.80
CA GLU A 176 -10.21 19.65 -3.05
C GLU A 176 -9.02 20.41 -2.47
N LEU A 177 -7.91 19.72 -2.19
CA LEU A 177 -6.69 20.29 -1.62
C LEU A 177 -5.71 20.80 -2.68
N LEU A 178 -5.88 20.35 -3.93
CA LEU A 178 -4.97 20.66 -5.03
C LEU A 178 -5.21 22.05 -5.58
N SER A 179 -4.15 22.84 -5.73
CA SER A 179 -4.20 24.18 -6.30
C SER A 179 -4.51 24.19 -7.82
N ASP A 180 -4.99 25.30 -8.33
CA ASP A 180 -5.20 25.46 -9.77
C ASP A 180 -3.87 25.49 -10.55
N GLU A 181 -2.77 25.90 -9.92
CA GLU A 181 -1.43 25.90 -10.50
C GLU A 181 -0.99 24.45 -10.77
N GLU A 182 -1.11 23.56 -9.79
CA GLU A 182 -0.74 22.15 -9.95
C GLU A 182 -1.62 21.43 -10.98
N ARG A 183 -2.94 21.69 -10.97
CA ARG A 183 -3.85 21.17 -12.00
C ARG A 183 -3.48 21.63 -13.41
N GLY A 184 -2.98 22.87 -13.53
CA GLY A 184 -2.58 23.48 -14.81
C GLY A 184 -1.24 22.99 -15.36
N ARG A 185 -0.47 22.21 -14.62
CA ARG A 185 0.82 21.65 -15.08
C ARG A 185 0.66 20.65 -16.24
N TYR A 186 -0.49 19.99 -16.31
CA TYR A 186 -0.81 19.01 -17.35
C TYR A 186 -1.97 19.53 -18.20
N GLU A 187 -1.74 19.78 -19.49
CA GLU A 187 -2.73 20.35 -20.41
C GLU A 187 -3.99 19.46 -20.54
N ASP A 188 -3.84 18.15 -20.38
CA ASP A 188 -4.91 17.16 -20.50
C ASP A 188 -5.57 16.78 -19.18
N PHE A 189 -5.18 17.41 -18.05
CA PHE A 189 -5.71 17.10 -16.71
C PHE A 189 -7.25 17.02 -16.68
N ASN A 190 -7.92 18.06 -17.20
CA ASN A 190 -9.37 18.11 -17.23
C ASN A 190 -10.00 17.07 -18.17
N GLN A 191 -9.29 16.68 -19.23
CA GLN A 191 -9.75 15.64 -20.16
C GLN A 191 -9.69 14.27 -19.50
N ILE A 192 -8.58 13.96 -18.82
CA ILE A 192 -8.43 12.70 -18.06
C ILE A 192 -9.47 12.65 -16.94
N ARG A 193 -9.63 13.72 -16.19
CA ARG A 193 -10.64 13.81 -15.15
C ARG A 193 -12.05 13.49 -15.67
N ALA A 194 -12.45 14.13 -16.77
CA ALA A 194 -13.77 13.89 -17.36
C ALA A 194 -13.94 12.44 -17.85
N LEU A 195 -12.88 11.85 -18.37
CA LEU A 195 -12.84 10.43 -18.77
C LEU A 195 -13.04 9.51 -17.56
N ILE A 196 -12.31 9.75 -16.48
CA ILE A 196 -12.42 8.99 -15.23
C ILE A 196 -13.82 9.13 -14.62
N ASP A 197 -14.36 10.35 -14.52
CA ASP A 197 -15.71 10.60 -13.99
C ASP A 197 -16.79 9.87 -14.83
N GLY A 198 -16.63 9.83 -16.16
CA GLY A 198 -17.55 9.11 -17.05
C GLY A 198 -17.48 7.59 -16.91
N LEU A 199 -16.31 7.03 -16.61
CA LEU A 199 -16.13 5.61 -16.36
C LEU A 199 -16.65 5.18 -14.98
N GLU A 200 -16.54 6.05 -13.96
CA GLU A 200 -17.03 5.76 -12.61
C GLU A 200 -18.51 5.35 -12.60
N GLU A 201 -19.37 6.11 -13.26
CA GLU A 201 -20.80 5.81 -13.30
C GLU A 201 -21.09 4.40 -13.86
N ARG A 202 -20.39 4.04 -14.94
CA ARG A 202 -20.55 2.73 -15.59
C ARG A 202 -20.04 1.58 -14.72
N VAL A 203 -18.89 1.76 -14.08
CA VAL A 203 -18.28 0.74 -13.24
C VAL A 203 -19.13 0.52 -11.98
N ARG A 204 -19.58 1.59 -11.32
CA ARG A 204 -20.46 1.47 -10.14
C ARG A 204 -21.78 0.74 -10.45
N ALA A 205 -22.32 0.89 -11.66
CA ALA A 205 -23.52 0.16 -12.07
C ALA A 205 -23.32 -1.35 -12.21
N THR A 206 -22.09 -1.82 -12.37
CA THR A 206 -21.73 -3.23 -12.57
C THR A 206 -20.87 -3.81 -11.45
N SER A 207 -20.49 -3.02 -10.46
CA SER A 207 -19.69 -3.47 -9.31
C SER A 207 -20.44 -4.51 -8.48
N GLY A 208 -19.68 -5.51 -8.02
CA GLY A 208 -20.17 -6.52 -7.08
C GLY A 208 -20.21 -6.03 -5.63
N ALA A 209 -20.47 -6.98 -4.71
CA ALA A 209 -20.33 -6.70 -3.30
C ALA A 209 -18.86 -6.40 -2.96
N PRO A 210 -18.58 -5.41 -2.09
CA PRO A 210 -17.21 -5.10 -1.70
C PRO A 210 -16.58 -6.26 -0.93
N VAL A 211 -15.29 -6.45 -1.12
CA VAL A 211 -14.46 -7.44 -0.44
C VAL A 211 -13.37 -6.75 0.37
N LEU A 212 -12.71 -7.50 1.28
CA LEU A 212 -11.55 -6.96 1.97
C LEU A 212 -10.38 -6.86 0.98
N CYS A 213 -9.85 -5.65 0.80
CA CYS A 213 -8.71 -5.33 -0.06
C CYS A 213 -7.57 -4.73 0.75
N HIS A 214 -6.38 -4.78 0.20
CA HIS A 214 -5.20 -4.10 0.74
C HIS A 214 -5.22 -2.60 0.41
N ASN A 215 -5.61 -2.25 -0.81
CA ASN A 215 -5.72 -0.91 -1.41
C ASN A 215 -4.39 -0.17 -1.63
N ASP A 216 -3.29 -0.76 -1.16
CA ASP A 216 -1.91 -0.32 -1.41
C ASP A 216 -1.06 -1.52 -1.87
N PHE A 217 -1.60 -2.26 -2.85
CA PHE A 217 -1.13 -3.56 -3.30
C PHE A 217 -0.04 -3.42 -4.38
N TYR A 218 1.19 -3.06 -3.98
CA TYR A 218 2.31 -2.79 -4.89
C TYR A 218 3.66 -3.24 -4.31
N ASP A 219 4.73 -3.18 -5.12
CA ASP A 219 6.03 -3.81 -4.85
C ASP A 219 6.66 -3.51 -3.49
N PRO A 220 6.66 -2.29 -2.96
CA PRO A 220 7.25 -2.01 -1.67
C PRO A 220 6.62 -2.79 -0.50
N ASN A 221 5.35 -3.16 -0.64
CA ASN A 221 4.62 -3.86 0.41
C ASN A 221 4.78 -5.38 0.35
N PHE A 222 5.52 -5.91 -0.64
CA PHE A 222 5.86 -7.33 -0.73
C PHE A 222 7.28 -7.59 -0.20
N LEU A 223 7.40 -8.15 0.99
CA LEU A 223 8.68 -8.63 1.53
C LEU A 223 9.03 -9.99 0.93
N VAL A 224 9.96 -10.01 -0.01
CA VAL A 224 10.37 -11.24 -0.71
C VAL A 224 11.64 -11.78 -0.09
N ARG A 225 11.56 -13.01 0.46
CA ARG A 225 12.72 -13.74 0.99
C ARG A 225 12.74 -15.16 0.46
N GLY A 226 13.60 -15.41 -0.51
CA GLY A 226 13.63 -16.71 -1.20
C GLY A 226 12.31 -17.00 -1.92
N GLU A 227 11.60 -18.05 -1.53
CA GLU A 227 10.27 -18.38 -2.08
C GLU A 227 9.11 -17.82 -1.24
N GLU A 228 9.40 -17.22 -0.11
CA GLU A 228 8.38 -16.65 0.77
C GLU A 228 8.15 -15.17 0.41
N ILE A 229 6.87 -14.80 0.35
CA ILE A 229 6.43 -13.41 0.21
C ILE A 229 5.45 -13.12 1.32
N SER A 230 5.69 -12.03 2.06
CA SER A 230 4.74 -11.45 3.02
C SER A 230 4.26 -10.10 2.52
N LEU A 231 2.96 -9.84 2.65
CA LEU A 231 2.36 -8.56 2.34
C LEU A 231 2.21 -7.76 3.63
N ILE A 232 2.79 -6.58 3.66
CA ILE A 232 2.84 -5.68 4.82
C ILE A 232 2.13 -4.36 4.52
N ASP A 233 2.02 -3.52 5.52
CA ASP A 233 1.47 -2.16 5.46
C ASP A 233 -0.02 -2.07 5.10
N TRP A 234 -0.84 -2.49 6.04
CA TRP A 234 -2.29 -2.65 5.91
C TRP A 234 -3.09 -1.39 6.27
N GLU A 235 -2.44 -0.22 6.34
CA GLU A 235 -3.06 1.01 6.84
C GLU A 235 -4.21 1.55 5.97
N TYR A 236 -4.23 1.22 4.66
CA TYR A 236 -5.33 1.54 3.72
C TYR A 236 -6.32 0.40 3.53
N SER A 237 -6.10 -0.73 4.22
CA SER A 237 -6.97 -1.88 4.04
C SER A 237 -8.39 -1.62 4.51
N GLY A 238 -9.34 -2.07 3.70
CA GLY A 238 -10.77 -1.92 3.97
C GLY A 238 -11.63 -2.61 2.92
N MET A 239 -12.92 -2.54 3.11
CA MET A 239 -13.87 -3.05 2.14
C MET A 239 -13.81 -2.18 0.87
N SER A 240 -13.52 -2.80 -0.25
CA SER A 240 -13.37 -2.14 -1.55
C SER A 240 -13.81 -3.08 -2.68
N ASP A 241 -13.75 -2.59 -3.90
CA ASP A 241 -13.85 -3.44 -5.07
C ASP A 241 -12.54 -4.24 -5.24
N TYR A 242 -12.63 -5.53 -5.55
CA TYR A 242 -11.45 -6.39 -5.72
C TYR A 242 -10.47 -5.85 -6.77
N ALA A 243 -10.99 -5.14 -7.78
CA ALA A 243 -10.18 -4.57 -8.83
C ALA A 243 -9.34 -3.37 -8.36
N SER A 244 -9.58 -2.83 -7.16
CA SER A 244 -8.72 -1.80 -6.55
C SER A 244 -7.29 -2.29 -6.36
N ASP A 245 -7.11 -3.50 -5.80
CA ASP A 245 -5.78 -4.10 -5.63
C ASP A 245 -5.11 -4.40 -6.97
N LEU A 246 -5.88 -4.93 -7.94
CA LEU A 246 -5.36 -5.22 -9.28
C LEU A 246 -4.95 -3.95 -10.03
N GLY A 247 -5.76 -2.89 -9.90
CA GLY A 247 -5.48 -1.59 -10.49
C GLY A 247 -4.20 -0.98 -9.97
N THR A 248 -4.03 -0.97 -8.64
CA THR A 248 -2.82 -0.48 -7.98
C THR A 248 -1.59 -1.30 -8.40
N PHE A 249 -1.69 -2.63 -8.38
CA PHE A 249 -0.60 -3.51 -8.80
C PHE A 249 -0.13 -3.23 -10.23
N ILE A 250 -1.09 -3.11 -11.17
CA ILE A 250 -0.77 -2.89 -12.58
C ILE A 250 -0.24 -1.47 -12.82
N CYS A 251 -0.85 -0.43 -12.24
CA CYS A 251 -0.41 0.94 -12.50
C CYS A 251 0.95 1.29 -11.89
N CYS A 252 1.47 0.45 -11.00
CA CYS A 252 2.80 0.58 -10.41
C CYS A 252 3.86 -0.33 -11.06
N SER A 253 3.52 -1.14 -12.05
CA SER A 253 4.40 -2.16 -12.61
C SER A 253 5.22 -1.72 -13.82
N ASP A 254 4.83 -0.63 -14.48
CA ASP A 254 5.30 -0.23 -15.84
C ASP A 254 5.08 -1.29 -16.93
N TYR A 255 4.03 -2.10 -16.79
CA TYR A 255 3.65 -3.13 -17.75
C TYR A 255 3.17 -2.56 -19.08
N SER A 256 3.45 -3.29 -20.15
CA SER A 256 2.66 -3.22 -21.37
C SER A 256 1.23 -3.73 -21.12
N TYR A 257 0.33 -3.42 -22.06
CA TYR A 257 -1.05 -3.91 -21.95
C TYR A 257 -1.15 -5.44 -21.95
N ASP A 258 -0.32 -6.14 -22.73
CA ASP A 258 -0.31 -7.59 -22.79
C ASP A 258 0.14 -8.23 -21.47
N GLU A 259 1.15 -7.66 -20.81
CA GLU A 259 1.59 -8.07 -19.48
C GLU A 259 0.51 -7.82 -18.42
N ALA A 260 -0.19 -6.69 -18.49
CA ALA A 260 -1.34 -6.44 -17.63
C ALA A 260 -2.47 -7.48 -17.82
N LEU A 261 -2.73 -7.90 -19.08
CA LEU A 261 -3.66 -8.99 -19.35
C LEU A 261 -3.21 -10.33 -18.77
N ASP A 262 -1.91 -10.61 -18.76
CA ASP A 262 -1.36 -11.82 -18.15
C ASP A 262 -1.55 -11.82 -16.62
N VAL A 263 -1.40 -10.66 -15.95
CA VAL A 263 -1.75 -10.51 -14.53
C VAL A 263 -3.22 -10.83 -14.28
N LEU A 264 -4.12 -10.30 -15.11
CA LEU A 264 -5.56 -10.60 -14.98
C LEU A 264 -5.87 -12.08 -15.22
N ARG A 265 -5.21 -12.72 -16.20
CA ARG A 265 -5.33 -14.18 -16.43
C ARG A 265 -4.86 -14.96 -15.20
N GLU A 266 -3.76 -14.54 -14.58
CA GLU A 266 -3.25 -15.17 -13.36
C GLU A 266 -4.23 -14.98 -12.20
N TYR A 267 -4.81 -13.78 -12.04
CA TYR A 267 -5.81 -13.55 -11.00
C TYR A 267 -7.07 -14.37 -11.19
N PHE A 268 -7.66 -14.38 -12.37
CA PHE A 268 -8.91 -15.13 -12.64
C PHE A 268 -8.70 -16.63 -12.84
N GLN A 269 -7.45 -17.10 -12.99
CA GLN A 269 -7.10 -18.48 -13.35
C GLN A 269 -7.75 -18.92 -14.68
N ARG A 270 -8.09 -17.96 -15.51
CA ARG A 270 -8.69 -18.07 -16.86
C ARG A 270 -8.61 -16.71 -17.55
N GLY A 271 -8.98 -16.65 -18.81
CA GLY A 271 -9.21 -15.36 -19.45
C GLY A 271 -10.35 -14.60 -18.75
N PRO A 272 -10.20 -13.29 -18.48
CA PRO A 272 -11.30 -12.48 -17.98
C PRO A 272 -12.45 -12.45 -19.02
N SER A 273 -13.69 -12.41 -18.57
CA SER A 273 -14.82 -12.08 -19.43
C SER A 273 -14.76 -10.62 -19.89
N ALA A 274 -15.53 -10.26 -20.92
CA ALA A 274 -15.55 -8.87 -21.41
C ALA A 274 -15.91 -7.86 -20.28
N GLY A 275 -16.88 -8.20 -19.42
CA GLY A 275 -17.25 -7.38 -18.29
C GLY A 275 -16.15 -7.26 -17.24
N GLU A 276 -15.48 -8.36 -16.88
CA GLU A 276 -14.35 -8.36 -15.96
C GLU A 276 -13.16 -7.58 -16.53
N LEU A 277 -12.90 -7.71 -17.83
CA LEU A 277 -11.84 -6.98 -18.50
C LEU A 277 -12.10 -5.47 -18.45
N PHE A 278 -13.31 -5.03 -18.86
CA PHE A 278 -13.72 -3.63 -18.76
C PHE A 278 -13.56 -3.10 -17.33
N HIS A 279 -14.04 -3.87 -16.36
CA HIS A 279 -14.01 -3.51 -14.95
C HIS A 279 -12.57 -3.32 -14.44
N CYS A 280 -11.70 -4.32 -14.63
CA CYS A 280 -10.31 -4.26 -14.17
C CYS A 280 -9.50 -3.18 -14.89
N VAL A 281 -9.66 -3.04 -16.22
CA VAL A 281 -8.98 -2.00 -17.02
C VAL A 281 -9.41 -0.60 -16.55
N SER A 282 -10.68 -0.42 -16.19
CA SER A 282 -11.16 0.83 -15.58
C SER A 282 -10.50 1.09 -14.23
N TYR A 283 -10.35 0.08 -13.40
CA TYR A 283 -9.69 0.23 -12.09
C TYR A 283 -8.18 0.52 -12.20
N VAL A 284 -7.50 0.06 -13.24
CA VAL A 284 -6.13 0.51 -13.53
C VAL A 284 -6.10 2.02 -13.76
N ALA A 285 -7.05 2.55 -14.55
CA ALA A 285 -7.14 3.98 -14.78
C ALA A 285 -7.49 4.76 -13.50
N PHE A 286 -8.39 4.23 -12.66
CA PHE A 286 -8.79 4.88 -11.40
C PHE A 286 -7.65 4.91 -10.39
N ALA A 287 -6.93 3.81 -10.22
CA ALA A 287 -5.77 3.74 -9.34
C ALA A 287 -4.66 4.68 -9.82
N ALA A 288 -4.37 4.67 -11.12
CA ALA A 288 -3.38 5.56 -11.71
C ALA A 288 -3.78 7.05 -11.55
N TRP A 289 -5.06 7.39 -11.73
CA TRP A 289 -5.56 8.73 -11.52
C TRP A 289 -5.46 9.17 -10.06
N TYR A 290 -5.80 8.29 -9.13
CA TYR A 290 -5.66 8.53 -7.69
C TYR A 290 -4.22 8.84 -7.32
N TRP A 291 -3.27 8.01 -7.72
CA TRP A 291 -1.85 8.19 -7.44
C TRP A 291 -1.27 9.41 -8.15
N PHE A 292 -1.70 9.71 -9.37
CA PHE A 292 -1.29 10.91 -10.08
C PHE A 292 -1.74 12.20 -9.37
N VAL A 293 -3.01 12.27 -9.00
CA VAL A 293 -3.54 13.43 -8.26
C VAL A 293 -2.85 13.58 -6.90
N TRP A 294 -2.57 12.47 -6.25
CA TRP A 294 -1.81 12.45 -5.03
C TRP A 294 -0.37 12.93 -5.23
N ALA A 295 0.32 12.51 -6.29
CA ALA A 295 1.66 12.95 -6.63
C ALA A 295 1.72 14.48 -6.83
N LEU A 296 0.73 15.05 -7.53
CA LEU A 296 0.60 16.50 -7.67
C LEU A 296 0.46 17.20 -6.31
N TYR A 297 -0.36 16.64 -5.43
CA TYR A 297 -0.50 17.17 -4.08
C TYR A 297 0.81 17.11 -3.28
N LYS A 298 1.58 16.04 -3.43
CA LYS A 298 2.89 15.90 -2.79
C LYS A 298 3.89 16.92 -3.34
N ASP A 299 3.91 17.14 -4.64
CA ASP A 299 4.69 18.21 -5.27
C ASP A 299 4.34 19.58 -4.69
N GLN A 300 3.04 19.88 -4.56
CA GLN A 300 2.55 21.10 -3.92
C GLN A 300 3.06 21.27 -2.50
N CYS A 301 3.23 20.17 -1.77
CA CYS A 301 3.78 20.17 -0.41
C CYS A 301 5.32 20.23 -0.36
N GLY A 302 6.00 20.23 -1.50
CA GLY A 302 7.46 20.27 -1.60
C GLY A 302 8.15 18.91 -1.42
N ASP A 303 7.42 17.82 -1.65
CA ASP A 303 7.86 16.44 -1.46
C ASP A 303 7.55 15.59 -2.71
N PRO A 304 8.28 15.83 -3.84
CA PRO A 304 7.99 15.22 -5.12
C PRO A 304 8.30 13.72 -5.16
N VAL A 305 7.48 12.97 -5.90
CA VAL A 305 7.59 11.50 -6.02
C VAL A 305 8.46 11.04 -7.21
N GLY A 306 9.06 11.96 -7.96
CA GLY A 306 9.91 11.65 -9.11
C GLY A 306 9.12 11.10 -10.30
N ASP A 307 9.73 10.14 -11.01
CA ASP A 307 9.22 9.59 -12.29
C ASP A 307 7.86 8.88 -12.17
N TRP A 308 7.43 8.53 -10.97
CA TRP A 308 6.14 7.89 -10.73
C TRP A 308 4.96 8.75 -11.17
N GLN A 309 5.07 10.06 -11.04
CA GLN A 309 4.02 10.99 -11.42
C GLN A 309 3.69 10.89 -12.91
N ASP A 310 4.71 10.84 -13.78
CA ASP A 310 4.53 10.70 -15.22
C ASP A 310 4.02 9.31 -15.61
N LEU A 311 4.45 8.27 -14.90
CA LEU A 311 3.95 6.92 -15.08
C LEU A 311 2.45 6.85 -14.82
N TRP A 312 2.00 7.34 -13.66
CA TRP A 312 0.58 7.30 -13.29
C TRP A 312 -0.28 8.20 -14.19
N HIS A 313 0.22 9.38 -14.61
CA HIS A 313 -0.46 10.22 -15.60
C HIS A 313 -0.68 9.46 -16.92
N ARG A 314 0.35 8.80 -17.43
CA ARG A 314 0.28 7.99 -18.64
C ARG A 314 -0.75 6.85 -18.50
N TYR A 315 -0.69 6.08 -17.41
CA TYR A 315 -1.62 4.98 -17.17
C TYR A 315 -3.07 5.46 -17.02
N ALA A 316 -3.32 6.54 -16.31
CA ALA A 316 -4.68 7.10 -16.19
C ALA A 316 -5.27 7.44 -17.56
N SER A 317 -4.48 8.06 -18.44
CA SER A 317 -4.87 8.43 -19.79
C SER A 317 -5.05 7.21 -20.71
N GLU A 318 -4.07 6.31 -20.77
CA GLU A 318 -4.07 5.17 -21.68
C GLU A 318 -5.13 4.12 -21.30
N TYR A 319 -5.19 3.75 -20.03
CA TYR A 319 -6.15 2.76 -19.54
C TYR A 319 -7.57 3.32 -19.51
N GLY A 320 -7.72 4.62 -19.24
CA GLY A 320 -9.02 5.28 -19.35
C GLY A 320 -9.61 5.20 -20.75
N ARG A 321 -8.82 5.51 -21.79
CA ARG A 321 -9.25 5.36 -23.20
C ARG A 321 -9.54 3.92 -23.59
N ARG A 322 -8.74 2.97 -23.11
CA ARG A 322 -8.99 1.53 -23.35
C ARG A 322 -10.29 1.06 -22.71
N ALA A 323 -10.55 1.49 -21.47
CA ALA A 323 -11.81 1.20 -20.81
C ALA A 323 -13.01 1.77 -21.57
N GLU A 324 -12.91 3.00 -22.08
CA GLU A 324 -13.97 3.60 -22.92
C GLU A 324 -14.21 2.81 -24.20
N GLN A 325 -13.15 2.33 -24.87
CA GLN A 325 -13.28 1.44 -26.04
C GLN A 325 -13.98 0.15 -25.68
N LEU A 326 -13.54 -0.55 -24.61
CA LEU A 326 -14.17 -1.79 -24.15
C LEU A 326 -15.65 -1.58 -23.79
N ALA A 327 -16.00 -0.44 -23.20
CA ALA A 327 -17.39 -0.12 -22.88
C ALA A 327 -18.27 0.13 -24.12
N SER A 328 -17.67 0.46 -25.26
CA SER A 328 -18.40 0.67 -26.53
C SER A 328 -18.60 -0.61 -27.32
N GLU A 329 -17.81 -1.65 -27.03
CA GLU A 329 -17.85 -2.96 -27.69
C GLU A 329 -18.76 -3.97 -26.97
N ALA A 330 -19.16 -3.67 -25.73
CA ALA A 330 -20.00 -4.51 -24.87
C ALA A 330 -21.48 -4.13 -24.97
#